data_2a539c48ab7bbca2e18f9afe1fcf1fb6
#
_entry.id   2a539c48ab7bbca2e18f9afe1fcf1fb6
#
_cell.length_a   1.000
_cell.length_b   1.000
_cell.length_c   1.000
_cell.angle_alpha   90.00
_cell.angle_beta   90.00
_cell.angle_gamma   90.00
#
_symmetry.space_group_name_H-M   'P 1'
#
loop_
_entity.id
_entity.type
_entity.pdbx_description
1 polymer ?
#
loop_
_entity_poly.entity_id
_entity_poly.type
_entity_poly.pdbx_seq_one_letter_code
_entity_poly.pdbx_strand_id
1 'polypeptide(L)'
;MGIAVKEMANKTALEAPEIELRDLEDETPSLPFVYGCDEEGYLTSDGQLMAENAQHHRENNNSIESLDAHFLSRSDAYVAGCDFLHYQQGDRTKYISPDCYVVFGVTKLGADGKIRMNFKIWEERNHAPSIIFEFTSNKTKAIDLGAKFVLYERTLRTPEYILFDPLGQYLDPPLKGYRLNAAGRYEAIPVDENGRIYSEQLDLYLEERQGSLRFFDKKTGEYLRTPAEAEQQRIQEARARQQADIRAEKEAQRAERATQRAEQETQRAEQETRLRLEAEARTAALLAELEALRRQQGS
;
A
#
# COMPACT_ATOMS: atom_id res chain seq x y z
N MET A 1 -57.52 -16.77 -27.37
CA MET A 1 -57.01 -15.45 -26.99
C MET A 1 -55.62 -15.63 -26.46
N GLY A 2 -54.66 -15.57 -27.30
CA GLY A 2 -53.26 -15.81 -26.98
C GLY A 2 -52.37 -15.53 -28.16
N ILE A 3 -52.28 -14.30 -28.61
CA ILE A 3 -51.32 -13.80 -29.59
C ILE A 3 -51.28 -12.28 -29.39
N ALA A 4 -50.38 -11.77 -28.53
CA ALA A 4 -49.99 -10.35 -28.51
C ALA A 4 -49.05 -9.99 -27.34
N VAL A 5 -48.03 -10.79 -27.03
CA VAL A 5 -46.94 -10.38 -26.10
C VAL A 5 -45.57 -10.88 -26.61
N LYS A 6 -45.34 -10.83 -27.91
CA LYS A 6 -44.03 -11.28 -28.47
C LYS A 6 -43.41 -10.33 -29.47
N GLU A 7 -43.80 -9.05 -29.44
CA GLU A 7 -43.32 -8.11 -30.46
C GLU A 7 -42.82 -6.73 -29.92
N MET A 8 -42.37 -6.65 -28.65
CA MET A 8 -41.82 -5.42 -28.11
C MET A 8 -40.49 -5.60 -27.38
N ALA A 9 -39.69 -6.59 -27.73
CA ALA A 9 -38.36 -6.78 -27.18
C ALA A 9 -37.28 -6.85 -28.27
N ASN A 10 -37.33 -5.97 -29.25
CA ASN A 10 -36.28 -5.92 -30.25
C ASN A 10 -36.19 -4.56 -30.94
N LYS A 11 -35.77 -3.52 -30.18
CA LYS A 11 -35.20 -2.28 -30.75
C LYS A 11 -34.55 -1.50 -29.62
N THR A 12 -33.26 -1.69 -29.48
CA THR A 12 -32.18 -0.72 -29.12
C THR A 12 -31.01 -1.48 -28.52
N ALA A 13 -30.47 -2.46 -29.24
CA ALA A 13 -29.05 -2.72 -29.17
C ALA A 13 -28.40 -1.66 -30.08
N LEU A 14 -27.76 -0.67 -29.51
CA LEU A 14 -26.76 0.12 -30.22
C LEU A 14 -25.67 -0.87 -30.64
N GLU A 15 -25.63 -1.22 -31.92
CA GLU A 15 -24.52 -1.93 -32.53
C GLU A 15 -23.27 -1.06 -32.26
N ALA A 16 -22.40 -1.52 -31.40
CA ALA A 16 -21.05 -1.01 -31.33
C ALA A 16 -20.43 -1.15 -32.74
N PRO A 17 -19.73 -0.14 -33.24
CA PRO A 17 -19.08 -0.28 -34.54
C PRO A 17 -18.16 -1.51 -34.46
N GLU A 18 -18.35 -2.46 -35.36
CA GLU A 18 -17.39 -3.53 -35.63
C GLU A 18 -16.10 -2.85 -36.09
N ILE A 19 -15.16 -2.67 -35.16
CA ILE A 19 -13.78 -2.35 -35.51
C ILE A 19 -13.23 -3.64 -36.08
N GLU A 20 -13.11 -3.71 -37.39
CA GLU A 20 -12.39 -4.81 -38.04
C GLU A 20 -10.95 -4.80 -37.51
N LEU A 21 -10.59 -5.83 -36.77
CA LEU A 21 -9.23 -6.03 -36.20
C LEU A 21 -8.12 -6.00 -37.30
N ARG A 22 -8.50 -6.07 -38.57
CA ARG A 22 -7.61 -5.95 -39.71
C ARG A 22 -6.99 -4.56 -39.87
N ASP A 23 -7.65 -3.50 -39.43
CA ASP A 23 -7.13 -2.12 -39.59
C ASP A 23 -6.07 -1.78 -38.52
N LEU A 24 -5.87 -2.62 -37.50
CA LEU A 24 -4.83 -2.45 -36.50
C LEU A 24 -3.54 -3.24 -36.79
N GLU A 25 -3.55 -4.12 -37.79
CA GLU A 25 -2.38 -4.94 -38.14
C GLU A 25 -1.39 -4.26 -39.10
N ASP A 26 -1.79 -3.16 -39.74
CA ASP A 26 -0.99 -2.59 -40.85
C ASP A 26 -0.14 -1.36 -40.48
N GLU A 27 -0.21 -0.84 -39.27
CA GLU A 27 0.56 0.36 -38.86
C GLU A 27 1.53 0.17 -37.68
N THR A 28 1.68 -1.01 -37.13
CA THR A 28 2.80 -1.27 -36.24
C THR A 28 4.01 -1.68 -37.10
N PRO A 29 5.07 -0.85 -37.18
CA PRO A 29 6.32 -1.37 -37.69
C PRO A 29 6.64 -2.60 -36.84
N SER A 30 6.77 -3.77 -37.50
CA SER A 30 7.28 -4.96 -36.87
C SER A 30 8.74 -4.70 -36.46
N LEU A 31 8.93 -3.95 -35.40
CA LEU A 31 10.18 -4.03 -34.66
C LEU A 31 10.27 -5.50 -34.27
N PRO A 32 11.35 -6.21 -34.65
CA PRO A 32 11.54 -7.55 -34.14
C PRO A 32 11.37 -7.44 -32.63
N PHE A 33 10.45 -8.21 -32.05
CA PHE A 33 10.22 -8.26 -30.62
C PHE A 33 11.53 -8.76 -30.02
N VAL A 34 12.42 -7.85 -29.67
CA VAL A 34 13.67 -8.17 -29.01
C VAL A 34 13.25 -8.45 -27.57
N TYR A 35 13.22 -9.74 -27.20
CA TYR A 35 13.19 -10.15 -25.82
C TYR A 35 14.20 -9.29 -25.07
N GLY A 36 13.77 -8.60 -24.02
CA GLY A 36 14.70 -7.82 -23.22
C GLY A 36 15.71 -8.76 -22.60
N CYS A 37 16.99 -8.49 -22.84
CA CYS A 37 18.09 -9.18 -22.19
C CYS A 37 19.02 -8.14 -21.57
N ASP A 38 19.72 -8.51 -20.50
CA ASP A 38 20.81 -7.72 -19.98
C ASP A 38 22.07 -7.82 -20.86
N GLU A 39 23.17 -7.14 -20.48
CA GLU A 39 24.42 -7.11 -21.23
C GLU A 39 25.06 -8.50 -21.39
N GLU A 40 24.80 -9.43 -20.48
CA GLU A 40 25.28 -10.81 -20.55
C GLU A 40 24.35 -11.74 -21.33
N GLY A 41 23.18 -11.21 -21.78
CA GLY A 41 22.16 -11.91 -22.57
C GLY A 41 21.23 -12.79 -21.73
N TYR A 42 21.11 -12.56 -20.43
CA TYR A 42 20.09 -13.17 -19.58
C TYR A 42 18.77 -12.41 -19.72
N LEU A 43 17.66 -13.16 -19.72
CA LEU A 43 16.33 -12.62 -19.99
C LEU A 43 15.91 -11.63 -18.89
N THR A 44 15.38 -10.47 -19.33
CA THR A 44 14.76 -9.43 -18.46
C THR A 44 13.28 -9.24 -18.82
N SER A 45 12.87 -9.67 -20.03
CA SER A 45 11.48 -9.68 -20.51
C SER A 45 11.31 -10.70 -21.61
N ASP A 46 10.22 -11.47 -21.58
CA ASP A 46 9.84 -12.40 -22.67
C ASP A 46 8.68 -11.87 -23.51
N GLY A 47 8.22 -10.65 -23.22
CA GLY A 47 7.12 -10.03 -23.96
C GLY A 47 5.75 -10.67 -23.72
N GLN A 48 5.64 -11.61 -22.79
CA GLN A 48 4.36 -12.23 -22.45
C GLN A 48 3.68 -11.51 -21.28
N LEU A 49 2.35 -11.64 -21.22
CA LEU A 49 1.59 -11.16 -20.07
C LEU A 49 1.89 -12.04 -18.85
N MET A 50 2.34 -11.40 -17.77
CA MET A 50 2.73 -12.06 -16.53
C MET A 50 1.55 -12.54 -15.68
N ALA A 51 0.33 -12.12 -15.98
CA ALA A 51 -0.88 -12.48 -15.22
C ALA A 51 -1.99 -12.98 -16.13
N GLU A 52 -2.62 -14.11 -15.77
CA GLU A 52 -3.70 -14.71 -16.56
C GLU A 52 -5.01 -13.92 -16.50
N ASN A 53 -5.29 -13.25 -15.39
CA ASN A 53 -6.52 -12.50 -15.18
C ASN A 53 -6.33 -11.40 -14.13
N ALA A 54 -7.35 -10.54 -13.99
CA ALA A 54 -7.31 -9.40 -13.07
C ALA A 54 -7.17 -9.80 -11.58
N GLN A 55 -7.71 -10.95 -11.18
CA GLN A 55 -7.59 -11.44 -9.81
C GLN A 55 -6.15 -11.90 -9.53
N HIS A 56 -5.55 -12.67 -10.42
CA HIS A 56 -4.16 -13.11 -10.32
C HIS A 56 -3.22 -11.90 -10.21
N HIS A 57 -3.36 -10.91 -11.12
CA HIS A 57 -2.58 -9.67 -11.07
C HIS A 57 -2.74 -8.92 -9.74
N ARG A 58 -3.96 -8.88 -9.20
CA ARG A 58 -4.24 -8.24 -7.91
C ARG A 58 -3.53 -8.94 -6.76
N GLU A 59 -3.57 -10.28 -6.71
CA GLU A 59 -2.93 -11.06 -5.64
C GLU A 59 -1.41 -10.92 -5.69
N ASN A 60 -0.81 -10.94 -6.89
CA ASN A 60 0.62 -10.67 -7.06
C ASN A 60 1.00 -9.32 -6.46
N ASN A 61 0.34 -8.25 -6.91
CA ASN A 61 0.63 -6.90 -6.43
C ASN A 61 0.39 -6.73 -4.94
N ASN A 62 -0.74 -7.24 -4.41
CA ASN A 62 -1.04 -7.17 -3.00
C ASN A 62 0.05 -7.85 -2.15
N SER A 63 0.51 -9.03 -2.57
CA SER A 63 1.51 -9.80 -1.83
C SER A 63 2.88 -9.13 -1.87
N ILE A 64 3.34 -8.71 -3.04
CA ILE A 64 4.63 -8.03 -3.21
C ILE A 64 4.66 -6.74 -2.39
N GLU A 65 3.69 -5.85 -2.58
CA GLU A 65 3.66 -4.54 -1.93
C GLU A 65 3.46 -4.64 -0.40
N SER A 66 2.60 -5.58 0.06
CA SER A 66 2.40 -5.78 1.50
C SER A 66 3.65 -6.29 2.20
N LEU A 67 4.36 -7.24 1.58
CA LEU A 67 5.60 -7.80 2.12
C LEU A 67 6.76 -6.81 2.01
N ASP A 68 6.89 -6.06 0.90
CA ASP A 68 7.94 -5.04 0.78
C ASP A 68 7.75 -3.91 1.80
N ALA A 69 6.51 -3.48 2.04
CA ALA A 69 6.18 -2.52 3.08
C ALA A 69 6.48 -3.07 4.50
N HIS A 70 6.17 -4.34 4.76
CA HIS A 70 6.48 -4.99 6.04
C HIS A 70 7.99 -5.04 6.31
N PHE A 71 8.79 -5.36 5.30
CA PHE A 71 10.24 -5.44 5.40
C PHE A 71 10.96 -4.12 5.07
N LEU A 72 10.24 -2.98 5.02
CA LEU A 72 10.84 -1.68 4.67
C LEU A 72 12.01 -1.28 5.58
N SER A 73 11.96 -1.64 6.86
CA SER A 73 13.02 -1.37 7.84
C SER A 73 14.22 -2.30 7.75
N ARG A 74 14.11 -3.40 6.99
CA ARG A 74 15.20 -4.37 6.78
C ARG A 74 15.98 -4.04 5.52
N SER A 75 17.27 -3.80 5.66
CA SER A 75 18.17 -3.56 4.51
C SER A 75 18.58 -4.85 3.79
N ASP A 76 18.32 -6.00 4.40
CA ASP A 76 18.71 -7.34 3.95
C ASP A 76 17.52 -8.20 3.48
N ALA A 77 16.42 -7.58 3.11
CA ALA A 77 15.24 -8.26 2.58
C ALA A 77 14.89 -7.69 1.20
N TYR A 78 14.81 -8.56 0.22
CA TYR A 78 14.38 -8.26 -1.14
C TYR A 78 13.08 -9.00 -1.42
N VAL A 79 12.03 -8.26 -1.77
CA VAL A 79 10.73 -8.78 -2.17
C VAL A 79 10.54 -8.46 -3.63
N ALA A 80 10.20 -9.47 -4.43
CA ALA A 80 9.97 -9.33 -5.85
C ALA A 80 8.95 -10.35 -6.36
N GLY A 81 8.62 -10.26 -7.62
CA GLY A 81 7.78 -11.21 -8.31
C GLY A 81 7.54 -10.79 -9.75
N CYS A 82 7.06 -11.72 -10.55
CA CYS A 82 6.83 -11.48 -11.96
C CYS A 82 8.08 -11.01 -12.73
N ASP A 83 9.27 -11.28 -12.21
CA ASP A 83 10.56 -11.05 -12.85
C ASP A 83 11.27 -12.39 -13.11
N PHE A 84 12.41 -12.37 -13.81
CA PHE A 84 13.15 -13.57 -14.13
C PHE A 84 14.22 -13.87 -13.09
N LEU A 85 14.05 -14.99 -12.42
CA LEU A 85 15.00 -15.56 -11.47
C LEU A 85 15.88 -16.59 -12.22
N HIS A 86 17.13 -16.23 -12.49
CA HIS A 86 18.12 -17.11 -13.11
C HIS A 86 18.87 -17.88 -12.03
N TYR A 87 18.88 -19.20 -12.14
CA TYR A 87 19.41 -20.06 -11.09
C TYR A 87 20.67 -20.86 -11.47
N GLN A 88 21.16 -20.74 -12.71
CA GLN A 88 22.38 -21.40 -13.15
C GLN A 88 23.22 -20.47 -14.01
N GLN A 89 24.40 -20.10 -13.53
CA GLN A 89 25.36 -19.30 -14.27
C GLN A 89 25.84 -20.04 -15.53
N GLY A 90 25.95 -19.33 -16.65
CA GLY A 90 26.40 -19.87 -17.93
C GLY A 90 25.31 -20.55 -18.75
N ASP A 91 24.14 -20.83 -18.20
CA ASP A 91 22.99 -21.38 -18.93
C ASP A 91 21.79 -20.40 -18.87
N ARG A 92 21.59 -19.66 -19.95
CA ARG A 92 20.53 -18.64 -20.07
C ARG A 92 19.12 -19.24 -20.13
N THR A 93 18.98 -20.54 -20.29
CA THR A 93 17.70 -21.26 -20.34
C THR A 93 17.22 -21.65 -18.91
N LYS A 94 18.09 -21.51 -17.92
CA LYS A 94 17.81 -21.88 -16.53
C LYS A 94 17.28 -20.69 -15.73
N TYR A 95 16.03 -20.37 -15.97
CA TYR A 95 15.28 -19.34 -15.26
C TYR A 95 13.88 -19.82 -14.92
N ILE A 96 13.24 -19.09 -14.01
CA ILE A 96 11.84 -19.22 -13.62
C ILE A 96 11.31 -17.80 -13.31
N SER A 97 10.02 -17.60 -13.46
CA SER A 97 9.35 -16.36 -13.03
C SER A 97 8.32 -16.72 -11.97
N PRO A 98 8.67 -16.61 -10.67
CA PRO A 98 7.69 -16.80 -9.60
C PRO A 98 6.73 -15.62 -9.50
N ASP A 99 5.49 -15.87 -9.07
CA ASP A 99 4.51 -14.81 -8.89
C ASP A 99 4.91 -13.82 -7.80
N CYS A 100 5.42 -14.33 -6.67
CA CYS A 100 6.01 -13.51 -5.61
C CYS A 100 7.08 -14.33 -4.87
N TYR A 101 8.16 -13.67 -4.44
CA TYR A 101 9.18 -14.32 -3.62
C TYR A 101 9.91 -13.34 -2.70
N VAL A 102 10.52 -13.86 -1.65
CA VAL A 102 11.36 -13.09 -0.72
C VAL A 102 12.73 -13.73 -0.61
N VAL A 103 13.76 -12.90 -0.72
CA VAL A 103 15.16 -13.29 -0.50
C VAL A 103 15.70 -12.52 0.69
N PHE A 104 16.17 -13.22 1.71
CA PHE A 104 16.90 -12.60 2.82
C PHE A 104 18.40 -12.68 2.61
N GLY A 105 19.12 -11.71 3.19
CA GLY A 105 20.57 -11.60 3.05
C GLY A 105 21.03 -10.82 1.82
N VAL A 106 20.11 -10.20 1.08
CA VAL A 106 20.39 -9.36 -0.08
C VAL A 106 19.76 -7.98 0.06
N THR A 107 20.39 -6.97 -0.53
CA THR A 107 19.89 -5.59 -0.51
C THR A 107 18.74 -5.40 -1.48
N LYS A 108 17.92 -4.35 -1.26
CA LYS A 108 16.82 -3.99 -2.18
C LYS A 108 17.30 -3.62 -3.59
N LEU A 109 18.47 -3.01 -3.70
CA LEU A 109 19.10 -2.68 -4.98
C LEU A 109 20.19 -3.68 -5.32
N GLY A 110 20.48 -3.85 -6.60
CA GLY A 110 21.60 -4.63 -7.07
C GLY A 110 22.96 -4.09 -6.58
N ALA A 111 24.03 -4.84 -6.78
CA ALA A 111 25.37 -4.45 -6.37
C ALA A 111 25.86 -3.13 -7.01
N ASP A 112 25.29 -2.76 -8.16
CA ASP A 112 25.52 -1.50 -8.87
C ASP A 112 24.68 -0.32 -8.33
N GLY A 113 23.86 -0.54 -7.31
CA GLY A 113 22.97 0.45 -6.71
C GLY A 113 21.70 0.75 -7.50
N LYS A 114 21.40 -0.05 -8.54
CA LYS A 114 20.20 0.10 -9.37
C LYS A 114 19.12 -0.94 -9.04
N ILE A 115 17.91 -0.70 -9.52
CA ILE A 115 16.84 -1.68 -9.50
C ILE A 115 17.25 -2.86 -10.39
N ARG A 116 17.06 -4.08 -9.89
CA ARG A 116 17.33 -5.30 -10.67
C ARG A 116 16.31 -5.45 -11.78
N MET A 117 16.80 -5.79 -12.98
CA MET A 117 15.95 -6.13 -14.13
C MET A 117 15.63 -7.62 -14.17
N ASN A 118 16.44 -8.44 -13.50
CA ASN A 118 16.28 -9.86 -13.26
C ASN A 118 17.02 -10.20 -11.96
N PHE A 119 16.80 -11.40 -11.42
CA PHE A 119 17.48 -11.88 -10.23
C PHE A 119 18.41 -13.03 -10.61
N LYS A 120 19.72 -12.85 -10.44
CA LYS A 120 20.72 -13.88 -10.71
C LYS A 120 21.31 -14.38 -9.38
N ILE A 121 21.00 -15.62 -8.99
CA ILE A 121 21.39 -16.18 -7.70
C ILE A 121 22.89 -16.05 -7.42
N TRP A 122 23.75 -16.26 -8.44
CA TRP A 122 25.21 -16.20 -8.29
C TRP A 122 25.76 -14.79 -8.06
N GLU A 123 25.07 -13.74 -8.51
CA GLU A 123 25.44 -12.35 -8.23
C GLU A 123 25.11 -11.96 -6.79
N GLU A 124 24.16 -12.65 -6.19
CA GLU A 124 23.68 -12.42 -4.82
C GLU A 124 24.27 -13.43 -3.82
N ARG A 125 25.54 -13.78 -3.98
CA ARG A 125 26.28 -14.71 -3.10
C ARG A 125 25.60 -16.07 -2.94
N ASN A 126 24.91 -16.54 -3.96
CA ASN A 126 24.09 -17.73 -3.97
C ASN A 126 22.92 -17.74 -2.99
N HIS A 127 22.39 -16.53 -2.63
CA HIS A 127 21.13 -16.44 -1.89
C HIS A 127 19.98 -16.77 -2.85
N ALA A 128 19.37 -17.93 -2.65
CA ALA A 128 18.12 -18.30 -3.30
C ALA A 128 16.91 -17.74 -2.52
N PRO A 129 15.71 -17.70 -3.10
CA PRO A 129 14.51 -17.33 -2.37
C PRO A 129 14.31 -18.13 -1.09
N SER A 130 14.02 -17.44 -0.01
CA SER A 130 13.67 -18.02 1.28
C SER A 130 12.24 -18.55 1.29
N ILE A 131 11.37 -17.91 0.54
CA ILE A 131 9.99 -18.31 0.32
C ILE A 131 9.55 -17.89 -1.08
N ILE A 132 8.77 -18.74 -1.73
CA ILE A 132 8.16 -18.50 -3.04
C ILE A 132 6.65 -18.70 -2.92
N PHE A 133 5.90 -17.83 -3.57
CA PHE A 133 4.45 -17.91 -3.72
C PHE A 133 4.11 -18.09 -5.20
N GLU A 134 3.16 -18.98 -5.47
CA GLU A 134 2.52 -19.13 -6.78
C GLU A 134 1.02 -19.03 -6.64
N PHE A 135 0.40 -18.18 -7.46
CA PHE A 135 -1.03 -18.01 -7.52
C PHE A 135 -1.59 -18.92 -8.60
N THR A 136 -2.10 -20.06 -8.16
CA THR A 136 -2.49 -21.16 -9.04
C THR A 136 -3.71 -20.82 -9.88
N SER A 137 -3.62 -21.13 -11.15
CA SER A 137 -4.70 -21.02 -12.14
C SER A 137 -4.99 -22.37 -12.79
N ASN A 138 -6.00 -22.41 -13.65
CA ASN A 138 -6.28 -23.63 -14.43
C ASN A 138 -5.11 -24.06 -15.31
N LYS A 139 -4.36 -23.10 -15.86
CA LYS A 139 -3.24 -23.39 -16.74
C LYS A 139 -1.97 -23.78 -15.99
N THR A 140 -1.73 -23.15 -14.84
CA THR A 140 -0.48 -23.31 -14.10
C THR A 140 -0.50 -24.43 -13.07
N LYS A 141 -1.70 -24.87 -12.60
CA LYS A 141 -1.86 -25.88 -11.55
C LYS A 141 -0.95 -27.12 -11.73
N ALA A 142 -0.90 -27.69 -12.93
CA ALA A 142 -0.10 -28.89 -13.16
C ALA A 142 1.42 -28.61 -13.08
N ILE A 143 1.83 -27.40 -13.48
CA ILE A 143 3.24 -26.95 -13.45
C ILE A 143 3.62 -26.63 -12.01
N ASP A 144 2.74 -25.92 -11.27
CA ASP A 144 2.97 -25.50 -9.89
C ASP A 144 3.07 -26.69 -8.94
N LEU A 145 2.20 -27.69 -9.10
CA LEU A 145 2.23 -28.93 -8.31
C LEU A 145 3.26 -29.95 -8.80
N GLY A 146 3.85 -29.74 -9.95
CA GLY A 146 4.78 -30.70 -10.61
C GLY A 146 6.19 -30.12 -10.81
N ALA A 147 6.45 -29.55 -11.98
CA ALA A 147 7.79 -29.12 -12.37
C ALA A 147 8.36 -28.02 -11.46
N LYS A 148 7.57 -26.99 -11.12
CA LYS A 148 7.98 -25.92 -10.19
C LYS A 148 8.21 -26.48 -8.79
N PHE A 149 7.34 -27.35 -8.29
CA PHE A 149 7.50 -28.00 -6.99
C PHE A 149 8.85 -28.72 -6.88
N VAL A 150 9.20 -29.52 -7.89
CA VAL A 150 10.49 -30.26 -7.92
C VAL A 150 11.66 -29.30 -8.08
N LEU A 151 11.55 -28.25 -8.87
CA LEU A 151 12.59 -27.24 -9.07
C LEU A 151 12.88 -26.51 -7.74
N TYR A 152 11.85 -26.06 -7.06
CA TYR A 152 11.99 -25.35 -5.78
C TYR A 152 12.50 -26.24 -4.65
N GLU A 153 12.04 -27.48 -4.60
CA GLU A 153 12.50 -28.47 -3.61
C GLU A 153 13.97 -28.85 -3.83
N ARG A 154 14.34 -29.24 -5.06
CA ARG A 154 15.60 -29.94 -5.32
C ARG A 154 16.72 -29.05 -5.81
N THR A 155 16.41 -28.07 -6.64
CA THR A 155 17.40 -27.24 -7.30
C THR A 155 17.63 -25.96 -6.53
N LEU A 156 16.57 -25.16 -6.31
CA LEU A 156 16.66 -23.91 -5.55
C LEU A 156 16.78 -24.14 -4.06
N ARG A 157 16.28 -25.27 -3.56
CA ARG A 157 16.26 -25.62 -2.14
C ARG A 157 15.56 -24.52 -1.30
N THR A 158 14.50 -23.94 -1.90
CA THR A 158 13.70 -22.88 -1.25
C THR A 158 13.08 -23.41 0.04
N PRO A 159 13.35 -22.79 1.19
CA PRO A 159 12.85 -23.26 2.49
C PRO A 159 11.34 -23.41 2.56
N GLU A 160 10.59 -22.48 1.99
CA GLU A 160 9.12 -22.52 1.99
C GLU A 160 8.55 -22.25 0.60
N TYR A 161 7.54 -23.03 0.23
CA TYR A 161 6.79 -22.90 -1.01
C TYR A 161 5.30 -22.83 -0.72
N ILE A 162 4.65 -21.75 -1.17
CA ILE A 162 3.24 -21.47 -0.92
C ILE A 162 2.48 -21.48 -2.23
N LEU A 163 1.39 -22.22 -2.25
CA LEU A 163 0.41 -22.25 -3.34
C LEU A 163 -0.89 -21.62 -2.87
N PHE A 164 -1.40 -20.69 -3.63
CA PHE A 164 -2.68 -20.06 -3.36
C PHE A 164 -3.58 -20.06 -4.60
N ASP A 165 -4.82 -20.49 -4.44
CA ASP A 165 -5.87 -20.45 -5.46
C ASP A 165 -6.86 -19.34 -5.13
N PRO A 166 -6.75 -18.15 -5.75
CA PRO A 166 -7.64 -17.02 -5.45
C PRO A 166 -9.11 -17.28 -5.77
N LEU A 167 -9.39 -18.24 -6.65
CA LEU A 167 -10.75 -18.58 -7.06
C LEU A 167 -11.34 -19.76 -6.28
N GLY A 168 -10.51 -20.51 -5.54
CA GLY A 168 -10.92 -21.72 -4.82
C GLY A 168 -11.45 -22.83 -5.73
N GLN A 169 -10.96 -22.89 -6.98
CA GLN A 169 -11.45 -23.82 -8.00
C GLN A 169 -10.47 -24.93 -8.34
N TYR A 170 -9.20 -24.73 -8.02
CA TYR A 170 -8.11 -25.56 -8.53
C TYR A 170 -7.36 -26.30 -7.42
N LEU A 171 -7.38 -25.75 -6.20
CA LEU A 171 -6.76 -26.35 -5.02
C LEU A 171 -7.81 -26.60 -3.92
N ASP A 172 -7.68 -27.70 -3.20
CA ASP A 172 -8.44 -28.01 -1.99
C ASP A 172 -7.48 -28.48 -0.89
N PRO A 173 -7.29 -27.71 0.21
CA PRO A 173 -7.77 -26.34 0.41
C PRO A 173 -7.11 -25.32 -0.56
N PRO A 174 -7.67 -24.11 -0.72
CA PRO A 174 -7.15 -23.10 -1.66
C PRO A 174 -5.77 -22.52 -1.27
N LEU A 175 -5.38 -22.62 -0.02
CA LEU A 175 -4.05 -22.26 0.48
C LEU A 175 -3.30 -23.50 0.93
N LYS A 176 -2.13 -23.73 0.33
CA LYS A 176 -1.22 -24.83 0.71
C LYS A 176 0.18 -24.30 0.91
N GLY A 177 0.86 -24.78 1.95
CA GLY A 177 2.26 -24.47 2.21
C GLY A 177 3.08 -25.72 2.32
N TYR A 178 4.32 -25.63 1.87
CA TYR A 178 5.31 -26.70 1.97
C TYR A 178 6.60 -26.13 2.55
N ARG A 179 7.25 -26.89 3.42
CA ARG A 179 8.53 -26.54 4.05
C ARG A 179 9.55 -27.64 3.84
N LEU A 180 10.78 -27.27 3.54
CA LEU A 180 11.88 -28.24 3.47
C LEU A 180 12.19 -28.80 4.85
N ASN A 181 12.14 -30.13 4.97
CA ASN A 181 12.58 -30.82 6.16
C ASN A 181 14.11 -31.03 6.18
N ALA A 182 14.63 -31.62 7.25
CA ALA A 182 16.06 -31.90 7.39
C ALA A 182 16.64 -32.82 6.29
N ALA A 183 15.81 -33.63 5.66
CA ALA A 183 16.21 -34.49 4.52
C ALA A 183 16.16 -33.70 3.19
N GLY A 184 15.78 -32.43 3.19
CA GLY A 184 15.64 -31.57 2.01
C GLY A 184 14.47 -31.95 1.12
N ARG A 185 13.39 -32.40 1.72
CA ARG A 185 12.13 -32.75 1.05
C ARG A 185 11.02 -31.84 1.58
N TYR A 186 10.11 -31.43 0.70
CA TYR A 186 8.94 -30.69 1.08
C TYR A 186 7.96 -31.56 1.87
N GLU A 187 7.56 -31.01 3.04
CA GLU A 187 6.46 -31.51 3.85
C GLU A 187 5.40 -30.42 3.93
N ALA A 188 4.13 -30.82 3.96
CA ALA A 188 3.04 -29.88 4.10
C ALA A 188 3.13 -29.15 5.45
N ILE A 189 3.04 -27.83 5.42
CA ILE A 189 2.93 -27.02 6.62
C ILE A 189 1.53 -27.22 7.20
N PRO A 190 1.40 -27.57 8.50
CA PRO A 190 0.10 -27.77 9.11
C PRO A 190 -0.69 -26.47 9.14
N VAL A 191 -2.00 -26.60 8.96
CA VAL A 191 -2.96 -25.50 9.11
C VAL A 191 -3.39 -25.43 10.57
N ASP A 192 -3.44 -24.26 11.17
CA ASP A 192 -3.92 -24.06 12.54
C ASP A 192 -5.46 -24.15 12.62
N GLU A 193 -6.00 -24.05 13.84
CA GLU A 193 -7.45 -24.07 14.12
C GLU A 193 -8.25 -22.95 13.44
N ASN A 194 -7.57 -21.88 13.02
CA ASN A 194 -8.17 -20.74 12.30
C ASN A 194 -8.01 -20.85 10.78
N GLY A 195 -7.50 -21.97 10.27
CA GLY A 195 -7.27 -22.15 8.83
C GLY A 195 -5.99 -21.47 8.31
N ARG A 196 -5.03 -21.10 9.18
CA ARG A 196 -3.83 -20.35 8.82
C ARG A 196 -2.59 -21.23 8.74
N ILE A 197 -1.69 -20.89 7.85
CA ILE A 197 -0.35 -21.47 7.72
C ILE A 197 0.66 -20.52 8.36
N TYR A 198 1.51 -21.01 9.24
CA TYR A 198 2.60 -20.23 9.81
C TYR A 198 3.86 -20.35 8.96
N SER A 199 4.29 -19.22 8.38
CA SER A 199 5.59 -19.12 7.70
C SER A 199 6.69 -18.79 8.71
N GLU A 200 7.66 -19.69 8.84
CA GLU A 200 8.87 -19.44 9.65
C GLU A 200 9.80 -18.42 8.98
N GLN A 201 9.82 -18.40 7.65
CA GLN A 201 10.67 -17.47 6.90
C GLN A 201 10.23 -16.03 7.07
N LEU A 202 8.92 -15.80 7.08
CA LEU A 202 8.36 -14.44 7.23
C LEU A 202 8.09 -14.05 8.68
N ASP A 203 7.95 -15.02 9.60
CA ASP A 203 7.41 -14.86 10.95
C ASP A 203 5.97 -14.32 10.96
N LEU A 204 5.18 -14.72 9.94
CA LEU A 204 3.79 -14.31 9.71
C LEU A 204 2.88 -15.52 9.56
N TYR A 205 1.60 -15.35 9.86
CA TYR A 205 0.56 -16.28 9.45
C TYR A 205 0.00 -15.88 8.09
N LEU A 206 -0.22 -16.87 7.25
CA LEU A 206 -0.86 -16.76 5.94
C LEU A 206 -2.27 -17.30 6.03
N GLU A 207 -3.24 -16.56 5.53
CA GLU A 207 -4.66 -16.89 5.61
C GLU A 207 -5.36 -16.56 4.30
N GLU A 208 -6.24 -17.46 3.84
CA GLU A 208 -7.21 -17.13 2.79
C GLU A 208 -8.36 -16.33 3.41
N ARG A 209 -8.62 -15.13 2.88
CA ARG A 209 -9.77 -14.32 3.28
C ARG A 209 -10.46 -13.70 2.07
N GLN A 210 -11.68 -14.13 1.81
CA GLN A 210 -12.53 -13.57 0.73
C GLN A 210 -11.84 -13.61 -0.65
N GLY A 211 -11.17 -14.70 -0.96
CA GLY A 211 -10.46 -14.89 -2.22
C GLY A 211 -9.11 -14.16 -2.32
N SER A 212 -8.59 -13.66 -1.20
CA SER A 212 -7.28 -12.99 -1.16
C SER A 212 -6.36 -13.64 -0.13
N LEU A 213 -5.08 -13.71 -0.46
CA LEU A 213 -4.03 -14.10 0.47
C LEU A 213 -3.73 -12.94 1.42
N ARG A 214 -3.86 -13.18 2.73
CA ARG A 214 -3.59 -12.19 3.76
C ARG A 214 -2.46 -12.64 4.68
N PHE A 215 -1.67 -11.67 5.11
CA PHE A 215 -0.57 -11.86 6.02
C PHE A 215 -0.92 -11.28 7.39
N PHE A 216 -0.92 -12.11 8.43
CA PHE A 216 -1.22 -11.69 9.80
C PHE A 216 0.05 -11.70 10.64
N ASP A 217 0.37 -10.56 11.22
CA ASP A 217 1.51 -10.41 12.12
C ASP A 217 1.09 -10.68 13.56
N LYS A 218 1.58 -11.79 14.13
CA LYS A 218 1.28 -12.17 15.51
C LYS A 218 1.84 -11.19 16.56
N LYS A 219 2.85 -10.37 16.21
CA LYS A 219 3.46 -9.40 17.11
C LYS A 219 2.60 -8.17 17.30
N THR A 220 1.99 -7.70 16.22
CA THR A 220 1.10 -6.54 16.24
C THR A 220 -0.36 -6.93 16.46
N GLY A 221 -0.73 -8.18 16.16
CA GLY A 221 -2.11 -8.66 16.16
C GLY A 221 -2.93 -8.12 14.97
N GLU A 222 -2.28 -7.63 13.93
CA GLU A 222 -2.92 -7.01 12.77
C GLU A 222 -2.53 -7.72 11.47
N TYR A 223 -3.37 -7.56 10.44
CA TYR A 223 -3.02 -7.95 9.08
C TYR A 223 -2.13 -6.89 8.44
N LEU A 224 -1.16 -7.31 7.64
CA LEU A 224 -0.45 -6.40 6.76
C LEU A 224 -1.45 -5.71 5.83
N ARG A 225 -1.26 -4.42 5.62
CA ARG A 225 -2.14 -3.65 4.75
C ARG A 225 -1.85 -3.92 3.29
N THR A 226 -2.90 -4.12 2.51
CA THR A 226 -2.81 -4.07 1.06
C THR A 226 -2.54 -2.64 0.59
N PRO A 227 -2.05 -2.42 -0.64
CA PRO A 227 -1.87 -1.07 -1.20
C PRO A 227 -3.12 -0.20 -1.11
N ALA A 228 -4.29 -0.78 -1.38
CA ALA A 228 -5.56 -0.07 -1.29
C ALA A 228 -5.91 0.36 0.15
N GLU A 229 -5.70 -0.52 1.13
CA GLU A 229 -5.92 -0.22 2.55
C GLU A 229 -4.93 0.84 3.06
N ALA A 230 -3.66 0.77 2.65
CA ALA A 230 -2.65 1.76 2.99
C ALA A 230 -3.00 3.14 2.45
N GLU A 231 -3.44 3.23 1.19
CA GLU A 231 -3.86 4.49 0.58
C GLU A 231 -5.12 5.07 1.23
N GLN A 232 -6.11 4.23 1.53
CA GLN A 232 -7.30 4.67 2.27
C GLN A 232 -6.93 5.27 3.64
N GLN A 233 -6.00 4.65 4.36
CA GLN A 233 -5.53 5.18 5.63
C GLN A 233 -4.83 6.53 5.45
N ARG A 234 -3.94 6.67 4.47
CA ARG A 234 -3.26 7.94 4.17
C ARG A 234 -4.24 9.07 3.90
N ILE A 235 -5.28 8.79 3.11
CA ILE A 235 -6.35 9.75 2.82
C ILE A 235 -7.10 10.15 4.10
N GLN A 236 -7.42 9.19 4.97
CA GLN A 236 -8.09 9.46 6.24
C GLN A 236 -7.23 10.30 7.19
N GLU A 237 -5.94 9.98 7.30
CA GLU A 237 -4.99 10.74 8.12
C GLU A 237 -4.80 12.16 7.59
N ALA A 238 -4.69 12.34 6.28
CA ALA A 238 -4.59 13.67 5.67
C ALA A 238 -5.85 14.53 5.95
N ARG A 239 -7.04 13.94 5.84
CA ARG A 239 -8.31 14.62 6.18
C ARG A 239 -8.38 14.98 7.67
N ALA A 240 -7.95 14.07 8.55
CA ALA A 240 -7.94 14.33 9.99
C ALA A 240 -6.99 15.48 10.35
N ARG A 241 -5.80 15.52 9.76
CA ARG A 241 -4.84 16.63 9.93
C ARG A 241 -5.45 17.95 9.46
N GLN A 242 -6.00 17.99 8.27
CA GLN A 242 -6.64 19.21 7.74
C GLN A 242 -7.77 19.72 8.65
N GLN A 243 -8.59 18.81 9.21
CA GLN A 243 -9.63 19.20 10.15
C GLN A 243 -9.07 19.72 11.48
N ALA A 244 -7.98 19.13 11.97
CA ALA A 244 -7.29 19.59 13.16
C ALA A 244 -6.71 21.01 12.97
N ASP A 245 -6.08 21.28 11.84
CA ASP A 245 -5.52 22.59 11.49
C ASP A 245 -6.62 23.66 11.43
N ILE A 246 -7.75 23.37 10.77
CA ILE A 246 -8.90 24.29 10.71
C ILE A 246 -9.47 24.57 12.11
N ARG A 247 -9.51 23.58 13.01
CA ARG A 247 -9.97 23.77 14.38
C ARG A 247 -9.00 24.64 15.15
N ALA A 248 -7.70 24.38 15.05
CA ALA A 248 -6.66 25.16 15.73
C ALA A 248 -6.68 26.63 15.27
N GLU A 249 -6.84 26.90 13.98
CA GLU A 249 -6.95 28.24 13.44
C GLU A 249 -8.18 28.99 13.97
N LYS A 250 -9.34 28.33 13.99
CA LYS A 250 -10.57 28.93 14.57
C LYS A 250 -10.43 29.23 16.06
N GLU A 251 -9.74 28.36 16.79
CA GLU A 251 -9.50 28.56 18.23
C GLU A 251 -8.53 29.73 18.48
N ALA A 252 -7.47 29.82 17.68
CA ALA A 252 -6.54 30.96 17.72
C ALA A 252 -7.24 32.29 17.41
N GLN A 253 -8.09 32.34 16.37
CA GLN A 253 -8.89 33.53 16.06
C GLN A 253 -9.86 33.92 17.16
N ARG A 254 -10.48 32.93 17.85
CA ARG A 254 -11.34 33.20 19.02
C ARG A 254 -10.56 33.78 20.20
N ALA A 255 -9.40 33.21 20.50
CA ALA A 255 -8.53 33.69 21.55
C ALA A 255 -8.05 35.11 21.27
N GLU A 256 -7.62 35.43 20.07
CA GLU A 256 -7.22 36.77 19.65
C GLU A 256 -8.35 37.80 19.81
N ARG A 257 -9.56 37.46 19.32
CA ARG A 257 -10.74 38.33 19.52
C ARG A 257 -11.11 38.55 21.00
N ALA A 258 -10.94 37.51 21.85
CA ALA A 258 -11.17 37.63 23.26
C ALA A 258 -10.14 38.58 23.91
N THR A 259 -8.88 38.48 23.57
CA THR A 259 -7.81 39.39 24.03
C THR A 259 -8.07 40.81 23.59
N GLN A 260 -8.41 41.05 22.34
CA GLN A 260 -8.75 42.41 21.84
C GLN A 260 -9.94 43.01 22.56
N ARG A 261 -10.97 42.23 22.90
CA ARG A 261 -12.12 42.72 23.68
C ARG A 261 -11.71 43.10 25.12
N ALA A 262 -10.91 42.24 25.77
CA ALA A 262 -10.41 42.51 27.10
C ALA A 262 -9.56 43.80 27.15
N GLU A 263 -8.70 44.03 26.18
CA GLU A 263 -7.92 45.26 26.04
C GLU A 263 -8.79 46.49 25.86
N GLN A 264 -9.81 46.40 24.98
CA GLN A 264 -10.78 47.50 24.79
C GLN A 264 -11.57 47.83 26.03
N GLU A 265 -12.02 46.82 26.80
CA GLU A 265 -12.72 47.02 28.07
C GLU A 265 -11.80 47.68 29.11
N THR A 266 -10.55 47.26 29.20
CA THR A 266 -9.54 47.88 30.06
C THR A 266 -9.32 49.35 29.72
N GLN A 267 -9.12 49.67 28.45
CA GLN A 267 -8.95 51.05 27.98
C GLN A 267 -10.18 51.92 28.29
N ARG A 268 -11.41 51.39 28.11
CA ARG A 268 -12.64 52.12 28.46
C ARG A 268 -12.74 52.40 29.98
N ALA A 269 -12.43 51.41 30.82
CA ALA A 269 -12.42 51.54 32.23
C ALA A 269 -11.38 52.57 32.73
N GLU A 270 -10.20 52.59 32.15
CA GLU A 270 -9.16 53.59 32.42
C GLU A 270 -9.59 55.00 32.00
N GLN A 271 -10.20 55.14 30.82
CA GLN A 271 -10.72 56.43 30.37
C GLN A 271 -11.85 56.95 31.25
N GLU A 272 -12.80 56.08 31.64
CA GLU A 272 -13.88 56.45 32.57
C GLU A 272 -13.34 56.89 33.93
N THR A 273 -12.38 56.17 34.49
CA THR A 273 -11.72 56.51 35.73
C THR A 273 -11.01 57.85 35.64
N ARG A 274 -10.32 58.14 34.52
CA ARG A 274 -9.67 59.43 34.28
C ARG A 274 -10.67 60.59 34.22
N LEU A 275 -11.76 60.43 33.47
CA LEU A 275 -12.83 61.44 33.35
C LEU A 275 -13.48 61.73 34.69
N ARG A 276 -13.68 60.69 35.52
CA ARG A 276 -14.23 60.82 36.85
C ARG A 276 -13.30 61.63 37.76
N LEU A 277 -12.01 61.34 37.79
CA LEU A 277 -11.03 62.09 38.58
C LEU A 277 -10.91 63.53 38.11
N GLU A 278 -10.95 63.80 36.81
CA GLU A 278 -10.97 65.19 36.29
C GLU A 278 -12.22 65.95 36.71
N ALA A 279 -13.40 65.29 36.70
CA ALA A 279 -14.66 65.92 37.18
C ALA A 279 -14.65 66.19 38.68
N GLU A 280 -14.12 65.26 39.50
CA GLU A 280 -13.98 65.42 40.94
C GLU A 280 -13.00 66.57 41.25
N ALA A 281 -11.87 66.68 40.56
CA ALA A 281 -10.91 67.77 40.73
C ALA A 281 -11.49 69.11 40.34
N ARG A 282 -12.28 69.18 39.24
CA ARG A 282 -12.99 70.44 38.85
C ARG A 282 -14.05 70.87 39.85
N THR A 283 -14.78 69.93 40.39
CA THR A 283 -15.76 70.17 41.40
C THR A 283 -15.13 70.74 42.71
N ALA A 284 -14.00 70.14 43.11
CA ALA A 284 -13.21 70.62 44.24
C ALA A 284 -12.65 72.03 44.05
N ALA A 285 -12.16 72.34 42.87
CA ALA A 285 -11.66 73.66 42.47
C ALA A 285 -12.79 74.74 42.56
N LEU A 286 -13.97 74.43 42.01
CA LEU A 286 -15.14 75.33 42.06
C LEU A 286 -15.64 75.56 43.43
N LEU A 287 -15.65 74.56 44.30
CA LEU A 287 -15.98 74.70 45.73
C LEU A 287 -15.02 75.63 46.48
N ALA A 288 -13.68 75.44 46.23
CA ALA A 288 -12.67 76.31 46.81
C ALA A 288 -12.81 77.77 46.36
N GLU A 289 -13.14 78.03 45.10
CA GLU A 289 -13.39 79.35 44.55
C GLU A 289 -14.64 79.99 45.17
N LEU A 290 -15.70 79.21 45.31
CA LEU A 290 -16.95 79.65 46.00
C LEU A 290 -16.70 80.02 47.43
N GLU A 291 -15.91 79.27 48.18
CA GLU A 291 -15.51 79.59 49.57
C GLU A 291 -14.67 80.87 49.64
N ALA A 292 -13.75 81.06 48.74
CA ALA A 292 -12.93 82.27 48.62
C ALA A 292 -13.79 83.50 48.33
N LEU A 293 -14.75 83.43 47.42
CA LEU A 293 -15.72 84.54 47.17
C LEU A 293 -16.61 84.84 48.32
N ARG A 294 -17.09 83.84 49.08
CA ARG A 294 -17.88 84.02 50.28
C ARG A 294 -17.08 84.75 51.41
N ARG A 295 -15.79 84.44 51.53
CA ARG A 295 -14.93 85.19 52.52
C ARG A 295 -14.71 86.61 52.09
N GLN A 296 -14.67 86.97 50.86
CA GLN A 296 -14.53 88.34 50.35
C GLN A 296 -15.80 89.20 50.52
N GLN A 297 -17.02 88.54 50.50
CA GLN A 297 -18.29 89.29 50.67
C GLN A 297 -18.71 89.41 52.14
N GLY A 298 -18.08 88.75 53.07
CA GLY A 298 -18.38 88.82 54.56
C GLY A 298 -17.45 89.71 55.32
N SER A 299 -16.61 90.51 54.70
CA SER A 299 -15.78 91.60 55.30
C SER A 299 -16.37 92.93 54.83
#